data_aec6d2fb4ea4f545afa961b085cd4d7e
#
_entry.id   aec6d2fb4ea4f545afa961b085cd4d7e
#
_cell.length_a   1.000
_cell.length_b   1.000
_cell.length_c   1.000
_cell.angle_alpha   90.00
_cell.angle_beta   90.00
_cell.angle_gamma   90.00
#
_symmetry.space_group_name_H-M   'P 1'
#
loop_
_entity.id
_entity.type
_entity.pdbx_description
1 polymer ?
#
loop_
_entity_poly.entity_id
_entity_poly.type
_entity_poly.pdbx_seq_one_letter_code
_entity_poly.pdbx_strand_id
1 'polypeptide(L)'
;QKGCPINTNIPMAIRLLKENKLNEAGKMLFENNPLTTVCSLICNHENQCEGHCVLGRKGAPVHFSTIENYISSTYANQMTEGPKPSNGMRVAIIGSGPAGITIAIILARYGYQVTIFEGKDKIGGVLRYGIPEFRLPKTVLDDIEYRHLALKGIKIRPNTTIGGAIGI
;
A
#
# COMPACT_ATOMS: atom_id res chain seq x y z
N GLN A 1 -4.60 15.42 -10.60
CA GLN A 1 -5.26 14.15 -10.27
C GLN A 1 -5.38 13.20 -11.47
N LYS A 2 -5.72 13.68 -12.66
CA LYS A 2 -5.94 12.83 -13.85
C LYS A 2 -4.71 12.03 -14.30
N GLY A 3 -3.50 12.43 -13.91
CA GLY A 3 -2.28 11.69 -14.21
C GLY A 3 -2.03 10.49 -13.26
N CYS A 4 -2.73 10.38 -12.14
CA CYS A 4 -2.62 9.25 -11.23
C CYS A 4 -3.74 8.24 -11.51
N PRO A 5 -3.44 6.95 -11.80
CA PRO A 5 -4.46 5.94 -12.12
C PRO A 5 -5.50 5.73 -11.01
N ILE A 6 -5.11 5.95 -9.75
CA ILE A 6 -5.99 5.81 -8.58
C ILE A 6 -6.48 7.16 -8.05
N ASN A 7 -6.33 8.23 -8.83
CA ASN A 7 -6.82 9.58 -8.51
C ASN A 7 -6.35 10.14 -7.17
N THR A 8 -5.11 9.88 -6.74
CA THR A 8 -4.54 10.44 -5.51
C THR A 8 -4.71 11.96 -5.50
N ASN A 9 -5.23 12.49 -4.40
CA ASN A 9 -5.44 13.93 -4.24
C ASN A 9 -4.12 14.66 -3.90
N ILE A 10 -3.24 14.76 -4.90
CA ILE A 10 -1.90 15.34 -4.77
C ILE A 10 -1.93 16.78 -4.22
N PRO A 11 -2.78 17.70 -4.73
CA PRO A 11 -2.82 19.06 -4.20
C PRO A 11 -3.18 19.10 -2.71
N MET A 12 -4.08 18.23 -2.25
CA MET A 12 -4.46 18.17 -0.85
C MET A 12 -3.33 17.61 0.01
N ALA A 13 -2.63 16.55 -0.45
CA ALA A 13 -1.48 15.99 0.25
C ALA A 13 -0.39 17.06 0.48
N ILE A 14 -0.07 17.83 -0.56
CA ILE A 14 0.91 18.91 -0.48
C ILE A 14 0.42 20.03 0.46
N ARG A 15 -0.85 20.40 0.41
CA ARG A 15 -1.43 21.42 1.31
C ARG A 15 -1.32 20.99 2.76
N LEU A 16 -1.76 19.78 3.09
CA LEU A 16 -1.69 19.22 4.44
C LEU A 16 -0.25 19.18 4.97
N LEU A 17 0.70 18.78 4.11
CA LEU A 17 2.11 18.79 4.48
C LEU A 17 2.60 20.21 4.78
N LYS A 18 2.25 21.21 3.97
CA LYS A 18 2.60 22.63 4.21
C LYS A 18 2.00 23.19 5.49
N GLU A 19 0.85 22.69 5.89
CA GLU A 19 0.17 23.04 7.15
C GLU A 19 0.66 22.24 8.36
N ASN A 20 1.74 21.46 8.21
CA ASN A 20 2.28 20.54 9.23
C ASN A 20 1.27 19.48 9.72
N LYS A 21 0.28 19.13 8.89
CA LYS A 21 -0.74 18.10 9.16
C LYS A 21 -0.34 16.76 8.53
N LEU A 22 0.83 16.27 8.89
CA LEU A 22 1.40 15.06 8.28
C LEU A 22 0.52 13.83 8.52
N ASN A 23 -0.06 13.69 9.71
CA ASN A 23 -0.94 12.56 10.04
C ASN A 23 -2.21 12.55 9.18
N GLU A 24 -2.81 13.70 8.93
CA GLU A 24 -3.98 13.83 8.04
C GLU A 24 -3.60 13.49 6.59
N ALA A 25 -2.44 13.97 6.13
CA ALA A 25 -1.93 13.64 4.81
C ALA A 25 -1.67 12.15 4.65
N GLY A 26 -1.00 11.53 5.62
CA GLY A 26 -0.73 10.08 5.62
C GLY A 26 -2.01 9.25 5.64
N LYS A 27 -2.94 9.58 6.51
CA LYS A 27 -4.25 8.93 6.59
C LYS A 27 -4.96 8.99 5.23
N MET A 28 -5.03 10.17 4.62
CA MET A 28 -5.65 10.35 3.30
C MET A 28 -4.98 9.49 2.22
N LEU A 29 -3.64 9.44 2.19
CA LEU A 29 -2.91 8.62 1.22
C LEU A 29 -3.19 7.13 1.42
N PHE A 30 -3.12 6.62 2.66
CA PHE A 30 -3.38 5.22 2.95
C PHE A 30 -4.84 4.81 2.79
N GLU A 31 -5.80 5.70 3.02
CA GLU A 31 -7.21 5.45 2.73
C GLU A 31 -7.45 5.27 1.23
N ASN A 32 -6.80 6.09 0.40
CA ASN A 32 -6.86 6.00 -1.04
C ASN A 32 -6.09 4.79 -1.60
N ASN A 33 -4.92 4.49 -1.03
CA ASN A 33 -4.05 3.42 -1.48
C ASN A 33 -3.28 2.78 -0.31
N PRO A 34 -3.64 1.56 0.11
CA PRO A 34 -2.89 0.85 1.15
C PRO A 34 -1.40 0.64 0.84
N LEU A 35 -1.03 0.64 -0.45
CA LEU A 35 0.35 0.47 -0.93
C LEU A 35 1.00 1.80 -1.34
N THR A 36 0.59 2.93 -0.76
CA THR A 36 1.11 4.26 -1.12
C THR A 36 2.64 4.35 -0.99
N THR A 37 3.24 3.75 0.03
CA THR A 37 4.71 3.71 0.19
C THR A 37 5.39 2.94 -0.95
N VAL A 38 4.80 1.83 -1.39
CA VAL A 38 5.31 1.07 -2.55
C VAL A 38 5.18 1.90 -3.81
N CYS A 39 4.03 2.53 -4.04
CA CYS A 39 3.81 3.39 -5.20
C CYS A 39 4.83 4.54 -5.27
N SER A 40 5.15 5.16 -4.14
CA SER A 40 6.14 6.24 -4.07
C SER A 40 7.54 5.83 -4.55
N LEU A 41 7.87 4.52 -4.44
CA LEU A 41 9.18 3.98 -4.80
C LEU A 41 9.24 3.44 -6.24
N ILE A 42 8.17 2.82 -6.74
CA ILE A 42 8.23 2.03 -7.97
C ILE A 42 7.29 2.47 -9.09
N CYS A 43 6.32 3.36 -8.81
CA CYS A 43 5.43 3.87 -9.83
C CYS A 43 6.22 4.63 -10.92
N ASN A 44 5.77 4.54 -12.16
CA ASN A 44 6.35 5.31 -13.26
C ASN A 44 5.81 6.76 -13.22
N HIS A 45 6.28 7.54 -12.26
CA HIS A 45 5.81 8.90 -11.99
C HIS A 45 5.96 9.84 -13.19
N GLU A 46 7.04 9.67 -13.98
CA GLU A 46 7.32 10.46 -15.18
C GLU A 46 6.23 10.34 -16.24
N ASN A 47 5.60 9.17 -16.35
CA ASN A 47 4.47 8.92 -17.25
C ASN A 47 3.10 9.06 -16.57
N GLN A 48 3.09 9.22 -15.25
CA GLN A 48 1.88 9.33 -14.45
C GLN A 48 1.71 10.75 -13.90
N CYS A 49 1.70 10.91 -12.57
CA CYS A 49 1.40 12.17 -11.92
C CYS A 49 2.39 13.30 -12.25
N GLU A 50 3.68 13.03 -12.27
CA GLU A 50 4.72 14.02 -12.55
C GLU A 50 4.70 14.44 -14.01
N GLY A 51 4.55 13.50 -14.95
CA GLY A 51 4.44 13.77 -16.38
C GLY A 51 3.20 14.59 -16.77
N HIS A 52 2.16 14.59 -15.93
CA HIS A 52 0.95 15.38 -16.12
C HIS A 52 0.93 16.67 -15.26
N CYS A 53 2.06 16.99 -14.63
CA CYS A 53 2.16 18.18 -13.80
C CYS A 53 2.14 19.47 -14.67
N VAL A 54 1.22 20.37 -14.38
CA VAL A 54 1.10 21.64 -15.14
C VAL A 54 2.34 22.53 -14.99
N LEU A 55 3.06 22.42 -13.88
CA LEU A 55 4.31 23.15 -13.67
C LEU A 55 5.45 22.63 -14.56
N GLY A 56 5.42 21.34 -14.91
CA GLY A 56 6.37 20.74 -15.85
C GLY A 56 6.34 21.35 -17.26
N ARG A 57 5.26 22.07 -17.63
CA ARG A 57 5.16 22.79 -18.90
C ARG A 57 5.96 24.10 -18.92
N LYS A 58 6.29 24.64 -17.75
CA LYS A 58 6.98 25.92 -17.59
C LYS A 58 8.33 25.80 -16.87
N GLY A 59 8.68 24.61 -16.42
CA GLY A 59 9.88 24.32 -15.65
C GLY A 59 9.94 22.87 -15.21
N ALA A 60 10.27 22.61 -13.95
CA ALA A 60 10.30 21.26 -13.40
C ALA A 60 8.92 20.87 -12.83
N PRO A 61 8.49 19.60 -12.99
CA PRO A 61 7.30 19.10 -12.32
C PRO A 61 7.52 19.01 -10.80
N VAL A 62 6.42 18.99 -10.05
CA VAL A 62 6.51 18.67 -8.63
C VAL A 62 6.86 17.20 -8.46
N HIS A 63 7.96 16.91 -7.78
CA HIS A 63 8.39 15.54 -7.49
C HIS A 63 7.52 14.92 -6.39
N PHE A 64 6.30 14.52 -6.79
CA PHE A 64 5.33 13.98 -5.85
C PHE A 64 5.77 12.62 -5.28
N SER A 65 6.51 11.84 -6.03
CA SER A 65 7.11 10.58 -5.55
C SER A 65 7.85 10.76 -4.22
N THR A 66 8.71 11.77 -4.16
CA THR A 66 9.50 12.09 -2.94
C THR A 66 8.59 12.55 -1.80
N ILE A 67 7.60 13.39 -2.09
CA ILE A 67 6.63 13.90 -1.11
C ILE A 67 5.77 12.74 -0.58
N GLU A 68 5.24 11.91 -1.46
CA GLU A 68 4.46 10.73 -1.11
C GLU A 68 5.25 9.75 -0.25
N ASN A 69 6.53 9.51 -0.59
CA ASN A 69 7.40 8.65 0.19
C ASN A 69 7.61 9.20 1.61
N TYR A 70 7.92 10.48 1.74
CA TYR A 70 8.12 11.12 3.04
C TYR A 70 6.86 11.04 3.91
N ILE A 71 5.70 11.41 3.37
CA ILE A 71 4.43 11.37 4.11
C ILE A 71 4.10 9.93 4.51
N SER A 72 4.12 9.00 3.55
CA SER A 72 3.67 7.63 3.78
C SER A 72 4.59 6.85 4.72
N SER A 73 5.90 6.97 4.58
CA SER A 73 6.86 6.28 5.46
C SER A 73 6.80 6.84 6.89
N THR A 74 6.72 8.16 7.05
CA THR A 74 6.61 8.78 8.38
C THR A 74 5.30 8.39 9.07
N TYR A 75 4.18 8.42 8.33
CA TYR A 75 2.88 8.03 8.87
C TYR A 75 2.83 6.53 9.21
N ALA A 76 3.37 5.66 8.34
CA ALA A 76 3.43 4.22 8.59
C ALA A 76 4.16 3.89 9.89
N ASN A 77 5.27 4.60 10.19
CA ASN A 77 6.03 4.40 11.42
C ASN A 77 5.24 4.76 12.70
N GLN A 78 4.19 5.55 12.58
CA GLN A 78 3.32 5.97 13.69
C GLN A 78 2.04 5.14 13.76
N MET A 79 1.80 4.21 12.82
CA MET A 79 0.59 3.39 12.80
C MET A 79 0.61 2.35 13.92
N THR A 80 -0.32 2.49 14.85
CA THR A 80 -0.50 1.56 15.98
C THR A 80 -1.92 1.00 16.06
N GLU A 81 -2.79 1.36 15.11
CA GLU A 81 -4.19 0.95 15.13
C GLU A 81 -4.33 -0.57 14.99
N GLY A 82 -4.99 -1.17 15.96
CA GLY A 82 -5.34 -2.59 15.95
C GLY A 82 -6.49 -2.95 14.99
N PRO A 83 -6.99 -4.20 15.11
CA PRO A 83 -8.10 -4.68 14.30
C PRO A 83 -9.38 -3.88 14.55
N LYS A 84 -10.19 -3.69 13.52
CA LYS A 84 -11.55 -3.17 13.67
C LYS A 84 -12.49 -4.23 14.25
N PRO A 85 -13.60 -3.85 14.91
CA PRO A 85 -14.61 -4.79 15.37
C PRO A 85 -15.08 -5.70 14.22
N SER A 86 -15.19 -7.00 14.50
CA SER A 86 -15.60 -7.97 13.48
C SER A 86 -17.06 -7.77 13.07
N ASN A 87 -17.32 -7.84 11.76
CA ASN A 87 -18.69 -7.89 11.21
C ASN A 87 -19.24 -9.31 11.12
N GLY A 88 -18.55 -10.32 11.68
CA GLY A 88 -18.93 -11.72 11.67
C GLY A 88 -18.60 -12.49 10.38
N MET A 89 -18.16 -11.81 9.32
CA MET A 89 -17.86 -12.44 8.04
C MET A 89 -16.37 -12.76 7.88
N ARG A 90 -16.10 -13.91 7.26
CA ARG A 90 -14.74 -14.38 6.96
C ARG A 90 -14.46 -14.34 5.47
N VAL A 91 -13.27 -13.95 5.09
CA VAL A 91 -12.83 -13.89 3.69
C VAL A 91 -11.48 -14.59 3.54
N ALA A 92 -11.39 -15.44 2.52
CA ALA A 92 -10.13 -16.04 2.07
C ALA A 92 -9.63 -15.31 0.83
N ILE A 93 -8.36 -14.93 0.83
CA ILE A 93 -7.68 -14.31 -0.32
C ILE A 93 -6.61 -15.28 -0.78
N ILE A 94 -6.59 -15.59 -2.07
CA ILE A 94 -5.61 -16.46 -2.69
C ILE A 94 -4.54 -15.59 -3.35
N GLY A 95 -3.32 -15.68 -2.81
CA GLY A 95 -2.15 -14.91 -3.24
C GLY A 95 -1.98 -13.59 -2.49
N SER A 96 -0.74 -13.29 -2.13
CA SER A 96 -0.31 -12.09 -1.42
C SER A 96 0.45 -11.09 -2.29
N GLY A 97 0.16 -11.05 -3.58
CA GLY A 97 0.64 -10.00 -4.46
C GLY A 97 -0.01 -8.64 -4.14
N PRO A 98 0.33 -7.57 -4.88
CA PRO A 98 -0.19 -6.23 -4.60
C PRO A 98 -1.72 -6.17 -4.54
N ALA A 99 -2.41 -6.89 -5.40
CA ALA A 99 -3.88 -6.95 -5.39
C ALA A 99 -4.42 -7.62 -4.12
N GLY A 100 -3.86 -8.79 -3.74
CA GLY A 100 -4.27 -9.53 -2.55
C GLY A 100 -4.03 -8.74 -1.25
N ILE A 101 -2.86 -8.10 -1.13
CA ILE A 101 -2.54 -7.25 0.02
C ILE A 101 -3.51 -6.05 0.10
N THR A 102 -3.74 -5.38 -1.02
CA THR A 102 -4.64 -4.21 -1.07
C THR A 102 -6.06 -4.56 -0.62
N ILE A 103 -6.63 -5.63 -1.20
CA ILE A 103 -8.01 -6.01 -0.85
C ILE A 103 -8.10 -6.53 0.59
N ALA A 104 -7.08 -7.23 1.09
CA ALA A 104 -7.03 -7.69 2.48
C ALA A 104 -7.13 -6.51 3.45
N ILE A 105 -6.34 -5.46 3.23
CA ILE A 105 -6.33 -4.26 4.07
C ILE A 105 -7.67 -3.54 3.99
N ILE A 106 -8.23 -3.39 2.79
CA ILE A 106 -9.52 -2.73 2.59
C ILE A 106 -10.63 -3.49 3.33
N LEU A 107 -10.71 -4.81 3.16
CA LEU A 107 -11.72 -5.62 3.83
C LEU A 107 -11.57 -5.61 5.36
N ALA A 108 -10.34 -5.66 5.87
CA ALA A 108 -10.09 -5.55 7.31
C ALA A 108 -10.59 -4.23 7.90
N ARG A 109 -10.53 -3.12 7.15
CA ARG A 109 -11.09 -1.82 7.57
C ARG A 109 -12.61 -1.87 7.76
N TYR A 110 -13.29 -2.78 7.06
CA TYR A 110 -14.74 -3.00 7.19
C TYR A 110 -15.10 -4.12 8.17
N GLY A 111 -14.14 -4.61 8.95
CA GLY A 111 -14.36 -5.60 10.00
C GLY A 111 -14.42 -7.05 9.53
N TYR A 112 -14.08 -7.34 8.28
CA TYR A 112 -13.97 -8.72 7.80
C TYR A 112 -12.78 -9.42 8.45
N GLN A 113 -12.96 -10.69 8.80
CA GLN A 113 -11.87 -11.57 9.24
C GLN A 113 -11.16 -12.14 8.01
N VAL A 114 -10.02 -11.58 7.67
CA VAL A 114 -9.30 -11.90 6.44
C VAL A 114 -8.19 -12.91 6.70
N THR A 115 -8.10 -13.93 5.84
CA THR A 115 -6.97 -14.86 5.78
C THR A 115 -6.41 -14.87 4.36
N ILE A 116 -5.12 -14.60 4.22
CA ILE A 116 -4.38 -14.68 2.95
C ILE A 116 -3.68 -16.03 2.89
N PHE A 117 -3.90 -16.77 1.81
CA PHE A 117 -3.19 -18.01 1.48
C PHE A 117 -2.13 -17.69 0.42
N GLU A 118 -0.87 -17.98 0.75
CA GLU A 118 0.27 -17.66 -0.11
C GLU A 118 1.08 -18.92 -0.40
N GLY A 119 1.32 -19.20 -1.68
CA GLY A 119 2.07 -20.36 -2.11
C GLY A 119 3.58 -20.28 -1.84
N LYS A 120 4.12 -19.08 -1.65
CA LYS A 120 5.53 -18.84 -1.30
C LYS A 120 5.70 -18.75 0.22
N ASP A 121 6.95 -18.71 0.63
CA ASP A 121 7.36 -18.59 2.04
C ASP A 121 7.06 -17.20 2.64
N LYS A 122 7.03 -16.16 1.78
CA LYS A 122 6.77 -14.77 2.18
C LYS A 122 5.78 -14.07 1.26
N ILE A 123 5.13 -13.05 1.81
CA ILE A 123 4.19 -12.20 1.07
C ILE A 123 4.91 -11.30 0.07
N GLY A 124 4.13 -10.74 -0.85
CA GLY A 124 4.55 -9.67 -1.75
C GLY A 124 4.42 -10.00 -3.23
N GLY A 125 4.36 -11.27 -3.60
CA GLY A 125 4.26 -11.66 -5.01
C GLY A 125 5.34 -11.02 -5.86
N VAL A 126 4.95 -10.37 -6.97
CA VAL A 126 5.88 -9.67 -7.87
C VAL A 126 6.69 -8.58 -7.17
N LEU A 127 6.17 -7.95 -6.14
CA LEU A 127 6.88 -6.93 -5.37
C LEU A 127 8.12 -7.49 -4.69
N ARG A 128 8.05 -8.74 -4.20
CA ARG A 128 9.16 -9.41 -3.53
C ARG A 128 10.04 -10.20 -4.50
N TYR A 129 9.42 -10.96 -5.39
CA TYR A 129 10.11 -11.93 -6.23
C TYR A 129 10.42 -11.45 -7.65
N GLY A 130 9.85 -10.31 -8.07
CA GLY A 130 10.03 -9.76 -9.41
C GLY A 130 10.74 -8.42 -9.47
N ILE A 131 10.56 -7.56 -8.45
CA ILE A 131 11.19 -6.23 -8.43
C ILE A 131 12.54 -6.30 -7.72
N PRO A 132 13.63 -5.77 -8.31
CA PRO A 132 14.94 -5.77 -7.69
C PRO A 132 15.00 -4.99 -6.37
N GLU A 133 15.86 -5.45 -5.46
CA GLU A 133 16.07 -4.87 -4.11
C GLU A 133 16.40 -3.37 -4.16
N PHE A 134 17.21 -2.94 -5.12
CA PHE A 134 17.61 -1.54 -5.25
C PHE A 134 16.46 -0.60 -5.66
N ARG A 135 15.37 -1.15 -6.24
CA ARG A 135 14.15 -0.38 -6.56
C ARG A 135 13.11 -0.45 -5.47
N LEU A 136 12.95 -1.61 -4.85
CA LEU A 136 12.00 -1.83 -3.75
C LEU A 136 12.68 -2.66 -2.67
N PRO A 137 13.22 -2.01 -1.63
CA PRO A 137 13.79 -2.70 -0.48
C PRO A 137 12.77 -3.65 0.14
N LYS A 138 13.16 -4.90 0.39
CA LYS A 138 12.24 -5.92 0.92
C LYS A 138 11.81 -5.63 2.36
N THR A 139 12.57 -4.81 3.07
CA THR A 139 12.17 -4.27 4.38
C THR A 139 10.87 -3.49 4.34
N VAL A 140 10.54 -2.82 3.21
CA VAL A 140 9.25 -2.15 3.00
C VAL A 140 8.11 -3.17 3.02
N LEU A 141 8.30 -4.35 2.43
CA LEU A 141 7.31 -5.43 2.42
C LEU A 141 7.18 -6.09 3.80
N ASP A 142 8.29 -6.25 4.50
CA ASP A 142 8.29 -6.80 5.87
C ASP A 142 7.56 -5.83 6.82
N ASP A 143 7.71 -4.51 6.64
CA ASP A 143 6.97 -3.50 7.38
C ASP A 143 5.47 -3.53 7.06
N ILE A 144 5.10 -3.73 5.78
CA ILE A 144 3.70 -3.92 5.38
C ILE A 144 3.12 -5.17 6.04
N GLU A 145 3.85 -6.30 6.05
CA GLU A 145 3.41 -7.52 6.70
C GLU A 145 3.12 -7.30 8.18
N TYR A 146 3.99 -6.61 8.88
CA TYR A 146 3.83 -6.34 10.30
C TYR A 146 2.73 -5.29 10.56
N ARG A 147 2.86 -4.08 9.99
CA ARG A 147 2.02 -2.93 10.34
C ARG A 147 0.65 -2.93 9.67
N HIS A 148 0.61 -3.35 8.41
CA HIS A 148 -0.62 -3.25 7.62
C HIS A 148 -1.42 -4.55 7.61
N LEU A 149 -0.80 -5.69 7.86
CA LEU A 149 -1.47 -6.98 7.89
C LEU A 149 -1.58 -7.53 9.32
N ALA A 150 -0.47 -7.84 9.99
CA ALA A 150 -0.50 -8.51 11.29
C ALA A 150 -1.18 -7.64 12.37
N LEU A 151 -0.82 -6.36 12.52
CA LEU A 151 -1.46 -5.46 13.48
C LEU A 151 -2.96 -5.25 13.22
N LYS A 152 -3.42 -5.39 11.98
CA LYS A 152 -4.84 -5.30 11.61
C LYS A 152 -5.59 -6.62 11.79
N GLY A 153 -4.94 -7.67 12.28
CA GLY A 153 -5.55 -8.97 12.53
C GLY A 153 -5.73 -9.82 11.27
N ILE A 154 -5.10 -9.46 10.16
CA ILE A 154 -5.09 -10.25 8.94
C ILE A 154 -4.17 -11.45 9.15
N LYS A 155 -4.70 -12.66 8.95
CA LYS A 155 -3.93 -13.90 9.04
C LYS A 155 -3.25 -14.21 7.72
N ILE A 156 -2.00 -14.68 7.78
CA ILE A 156 -1.25 -15.11 6.62
C ILE A 156 -0.91 -16.59 6.79
N ARG A 157 -1.15 -17.37 5.74
CA ARG A 157 -0.78 -18.79 5.65
C ARG A 157 0.20 -18.97 4.47
N PRO A 158 1.49 -18.84 4.72
CA PRO A 158 2.51 -19.05 3.71
C PRO A 158 2.64 -20.55 3.37
N ASN A 159 3.36 -20.87 2.30
CA ASN A 159 3.59 -22.24 1.81
C ASN A 159 2.28 -23.02 1.58
N THR A 160 1.21 -22.32 1.22
CA THR A 160 -0.12 -22.89 1.04
C THR A 160 -0.63 -22.61 -0.36
N THR A 161 -0.61 -23.63 -1.21
CA THR A 161 -1.12 -23.56 -2.59
C THR A 161 -2.54 -24.09 -2.62
N ILE A 162 -3.49 -23.23 -3.05
CA ILE A 162 -4.89 -23.62 -3.22
C ILE A 162 -5.04 -24.37 -4.54
N GLY A 163 -5.84 -25.42 -4.55
CA GLY A 163 -6.01 -26.32 -5.70
C GLY A 163 -4.98 -27.44 -5.78
N GLY A 164 -3.94 -27.40 -4.95
CA GLY A 164 -2.94 -28.45 -4.77
C GLY A 164 -3.04 -29.09 -3.39
N ALA A 165 -2.40 -28.46 -2.38
CA ALA A 165 -2.40 -28.96 -1.00
C ALA A 165 -3.75 -28.78 -0.28
N ILE A 166 -4.56 -27.81 -0.69
CA ILE A 166 -5.92 -27.60 -0.20
C ILE A 166 -6.85 -27.66 -1.41
N GLY A 167 -7.77 -28.63 -1.44
CA GLY A 167 -8.84 -28.69 -2.44
C GLY A 167 -9.76 -27.48 -2.36
N ILE A 168 -10.37 -27.13 -3.47
CA ILE A 168 -11.41 -26.10 -3.55
C ILE A 168 -12.76 -26.72 -3.19
#